data_e60248de1e70f69063eb6d985694e521
#
_entry.id   e60248de1e70f69063eb6d985694e521
#
_cell.length_a   1.000
_cell.length_b   1.000
_cell.length_c   1.000
_cell.angle_alpha   90.00
_cell.angle_beta   90.00
_cell.angle_gamma   90.00
#
_symmetry.space_group_name_H-M   'P 1'
#
loop_
_entity.id
_entity.type
_entity.pdbx_description
1 polymer ?
#
loop_
_entity_poly.entity_id
_entity_poly.type
_entity_poly.pdbx_seq_one_letter_code
_entity_poly.pdbx_strand_id
1 'polypeptide(L)'
;RYAERGMAAYFNDKFRLMAFGNANNVNDMGFGGGPRGGFGGLRQGLNASKMLGLNLNYNNNKTFQWDGSVRWNHSDGDAQTKVSSENFVATQGSYGNKISQTYTRSNSWDGRFRMEWTPDSMWNIMFRPTIQLTKSDGNTVKTSAAYNDDPYEYTDEPLDEEEISKLNEKGLMVNTQKSTSITYGDATKLGGMVQVNRKLGKKGRNITLRVDGDYDDKNSKSFSTQDIQYFQLVSALGGDSTYRAYRFNTTPTKSWDYSLQATYSEPIADRTYLQLSYKYKYSFTKSDRSTYDFSEMPAGTFGGITPEYRSWNSYLSLLQNPLEDYFDNDLSRYSEYKNYIQEIQLMLRMNRTKWRLNVGVMAQPQHSSYMQDYLGVHVD
;
A
#
# COMPACT_ATOMS: atom_id res chain seq x y z
N ARG A 1 28.91 7.98 -1.02
CA ARG A 1 27.89 7.95 -2.06
C ARG A 1 28.31 6.98 -3.14
N TYR A 2 27.39 6.14 -3.62
CA TYR A 2 27.65 5.17 -4.70
C TYR A 2 26.45 5.12 -5.64
N ALA A 3 26.71 4.82 -6.92
CA ALA A 3 25.70 4.50 -7.92
C ALA A 3 26.30 3.51 -8.93
N GLU A 4 25.82 2.29 -8.91
CA GLU A 4 26.31 1.19 -9.73
C GLU A 4 25.16 0.64 -10.56
N ARG A 5 25.41 0.37 -11.84
CA ARG A 5 24.44 -0.19 -12.78
C ARG A 5 25.09 -1.23 -13.64
N GLY A 6 24.38 -2.29 -13.91
CA GLY A 6 24.81 -3.33 -14.81
C GLY A 6 23.66 -3.87 -15.64
N MET A 7 23.94 -4.24 -16.87
CA MET A 7 22.98 -4.89 -17.75
C MET A 7 23.70 -5.94 -18.61
N ALA A 8 23.07 -7.09 -18.76
CA ALA A 8 23.47 -8.15 -19.67
C ALA A 8 22.28 -8.55 -20.53
N ALA A 9 22.51 -8.82 -21.79
CA ALA A 9 21.46 -9.21 -22.70
C ALA A 9 21.96 -10.31 -23.65
N TYR A 10 21.07 -11.27 -23.94
CA TYR A 10 21.25 -12.32 -24.91
C TYR A 10 20.06 -12.33 -25.87
N PHE A 11 20.33 -12.36 -27.17
CA PHE A 11 19.31 -12.35 -28.19
C PHE A 11 19.61 -13.41 -29.24
N ASN A 12 18.55 -14.12 -29.63
CA ASN A 12 18.54 -14.88 -30.87
C ASN A 12 17.17 -14.70 -31.56
N ASP A 13 16.94 -15.40 -32.65
CA ASP A 13 15.74 -15.23 -33.50
C ASP A 13 14.41 -15.44 -32.75
N LYS A 14 14.41 -16.25 -31.69
CA LYS A 14 13.20 -16.66 -30.98
C LYS A 14 13.22 -16.31 -29.51
N PHE A 15 14.40 -16.15 -28.90
CA PHE A 15 14.56 -15.99 -27.47
C PHE A 15 15.33 -14.74 -27.15
N ARG A 16 14.87 -13.98 -26.17
CA ARG A 16 15.53 -12.78 -25.63
C ARG A 16 15.59 -12.89 -24.12
N LEU A 17 16.76 -12.63 -23.58
CA LEU A 17 17.03 -12.57 -22.16
C LEU A 17 17.68 -11.21 -21.86
N MET A 18 17.19 -10.53 -20.84
CA MET A 18 17.81 -9.32 -20.33
C MET A 18 17.86 -9.40 -18.81
N ALA A 19 19.07 -9.29 -18.26
CA ALA A 19 19.30 -9.15 -16.83
C ALA A 19 19.84 -7.75 -16.55
N PHE A 20 19.37 -7.11 -15.51
CA PHE A 20 19.79 -5.78 -15.12
C PHE A 20 19.80 -5.60 -13.61
N GLY A 21 20.67 -4.75 -13.12
CA GLY A 21 20.79 -4.44 -11.71
C GLY A 21 21.23 -3.00 -11.49
N ASN A 22 20.80 -2.47 -10.37
CA ASN A 22 21.15 -1.13 -9.91
C ASN A 22 21.30 -1.14 -8.39
N ALA A 23 22.32 -0.47 -7.90
CA ALA A 23 22.49 -0.21 -6.47
C ALA A 23 22.99 1.23 -6.31
N ASN A 24 22.30 2.04 -5.52
CA ASN A 24 22.71 3.42 -5.29
C ASN A 24 22.20 3.97 -3.95
N ASN A 25 22.86 5.04 -3.48
CA ASN A 25 22.44 5.85 -2.34
C ASN A 25 22.40 7.35 -2.66
N VAL A 26 22.20 7.70 -3.93
CA VAL A 26 22.17 9.09 -4.45
C VAL A 26 20.77 9.50 -4.96
N ASN A 27 19.72 8.81 -4.53
CA ASN A 27 18.33 9.04 -4.94
C ASN A 27 18.09 8.85 -6.47
N ASP A 28 18.90 8.04 -7.12
CA ASP A 28 18.76 7.73 -8.53
C ASP A 28 17.68 6.65 -8.75
N MET A 29 16.74 6.91 -9.63
CA MET A 29 15.63 6.00 -9.94
C MET A 29 16.02 4.78 -10.79
N GLY A 30 17.25 4.70 -11.28
CA GLY A 30 17.75 3.57 -12.06
C GLY A 30 17.02 3.37 -13.39
N PHE A 31 16.84 2.10 -13.80
CA PHE A 31 16.16 1.71 -15.04
C PHE A 31 14.62 1.85 -15.01
N GLY A 32 14.05 2.38 -13.94
CA GLY A 32 12.60 2.50 -13.75
C GLY A 32 11.96 3.78 -14.31
N GLY A 33 12.75 4.69 -14.88
CA GLY A 33 12.26 5.96 -15.44
C GLY A 33 11.70 5.79 -16.85
N GLY A 34 10.46 5.30 -16.97
CA GLY A 34 9.72 5.44 -18.25
C GLY A 34 9.25 6.89 -18.44
N PRO A 35 8.89 7.31 -19.70
CA PRO A 35 8.47 8.69 -20.03
C PRO A 35 7.19 9.16 -19.32
N ARG A 36 6.59 8.34 -18.46
CA ARG A 36 5.48 8.66 -17.53
C ARG A 36 5.89 8.69 -16.06
N GLY A 37 7.20 8.69 -15.77
CA GLY A 37 7.69 9.08 -14.45
C GLY A 37 7.30 10.53 -14.22
N GLY A 38 6.11 10.76 -13.65
CA GLY A 38 5.78 12.02 -13.04
C GLY A 38 6.96 12.40 -12.16
N PHE A 39 7.25 13.67 -12.04
CA PHE A 39 8.20 14.21 -11.08
C PHE A 39 7.89 13.58 -9.71
N GLY A 40 8.46 12.39 -9.48
CA GLY A 40 8.42 11.74 -8.18
C GLY A 40 9.08 12.73 -7.25
N GLY A 41 8.30 13.27 -6.32
CA GLY A 41 8.78 14.29 -5.39
C GLY A 41 10.13 13.86 -4.85
N LEU A 42 11.06 14.78 -4.78
CA LEU A 42 12.39 14.58 -4.23
C LEU A 42 12.25 13.79 -2.94
N ARG A 43 12.75 12.55 -2.92
CA ARG A 43 12.77 11.75 -1.69
C ARG A 43 13.63 12.48 -0.68
N GLN A 44 13.01 12.95 0.38
CA GLN A 44 13.71 13.64 1.46
C GLN A 44 14.57 12.64 2.23
N GLY A 45 15.73 13.07 2.70
CA GLY A 45 16.64 12.30 3.52
C GLY A 45 17.63 11.42 2.75
N LEU A 46 18.25 10.51 3.48
CA LEU A 46 19.19 9.51 2.93
C LEU A 46 18.40 8.30 2.45
N ASN A 47 18.56 7.97 1.19
CA ASN A 47 17.89 6.81 0.62
C ASN A 47 18.90 5.92 -0.09
N ALA A 48 18.83 4.63 0.18
CA ALA A 48 19.56 3.61 -0.57
C ALA A 48 18.56 2.70 -1.28
N SER A 49 18.84 2.36 -2.52
CA SER A 49 18.01 1.46 -3.31
C SER A 49 18.86 0.43 -4.05
N LYS A 50 18.33 -0.79 -4.11
CA LYS A 50 18.90 -1.89 -4.88
C LYS A 50 17.80 -2.53 -5.70
N MET A 51 18.12 -2.89 -6.93
CA MET A 51 17.17 -3.54 -7.83
C MET A 51 17.90 -4.60 -8.65
N LEU A 52 17.29 -5.75 -8.77
CA LEU A 52 17.66 -6.79 -9.72
C LEU A 52 16.44 -7.15 -10.56
N GLY A 53 16.62 -7.30 -11.85
CA GLY A 53 15.53 -7.67 -12.74
C GLY A 53 15.99 -8.63 -13.83
N LEU A 54 15.07 -9.49 -14.21
CA LEU A 54 15.21 -10.44 -15.30
C LEU A 54 14.01 -10.35 -16.20
N ASN A 55 14.22 -10.13 -17.48
CA ASN A 55 13.19 -10.18 -18.51
C ASN A 55 13.50 -11.31 -19.47
N LEU A 56 12.49 -12.11 -19.76
CA LEU A 56 12.54 -13.24 -20.68
C LEU A 56 11.45 -13.05 -21.72
N ASN A 57 11.76 -13.32 -22.97
CA ASN A 57 10.79 -13.32 -24.07
C ASN A 57 11.10 -14.47 -25.02
N TYR A 58 10.06 -15.18 -25.40
CA TYR A 58 10.13 -16.22 -26.42
C TYR A 58 8.99 -16.04 -27.43
N ASN A 59 9.32 -16.13 -28.69
CA ASN A 59 8.35 -16.07 -29.77
C ASN A 59 8.78 -17.04 -30.90
N ASN A 60 7.98 -18.03 -31.20
CA ASN A 60 8.26 -18.95 -32.30
C ASN A 60 7.91 -18.37 -33.67
N ASN A 61 7.45 -17.08 -33.70
CA ASN A 61 7.03 -16.35 -34.91
C ASN A 61 5.82 -16.96 -35.63
N LYS A 62 5.11 -17.89 -35.03
CA LYS A 62 3.96 -18.59 -35.62
C LYS A 62 2.75 -18.63 -34.69
N THR A 63 2.79 -19.47 -33.70
CA THR A 63 1.61 -19.84 -32.93
C THR A 63 1.76 -19.64 -31.45
N PHE A 64 2.99 -19.45 -30.94
CA PHE A 64 3.27 -19.44 -29.53
C PHE A 64 4.27 -18.37 -29.15
N GLN A 65 3.90 -17.53 -28.19
CA GLN A 65 4.78 -16.53 -27.58
C GLN A 65 4.53 -16.45 -26.09
N TRP A 66 5.58 -16.15 -25.35
CA TRP A 66 5.48 -15.80 -23.95
C TRP A 66 6.56 -14.78 -23.57
N ASP A 67 6.24 -13.97 -22.61
CA ASP A 67 7.16 -13.05 -21.94
C ASP A 67 6.99 -13.17 -20.43
N GLY A 68 8.08 -13.01 -19.74
CA GLY A 68 8.10 -13.04 -18.29
C GLY A 68 9.10 -12.05 -17.73
N SER A 69 8.80 -11.51 -16.58
CA SER A 69 9.71 -10.66 -15.84
C SER A 69 9.66 -10.97 -14.36
N VAL A 70 10.84 -10.97 -13.75
CA VAL A 70 10.98 -11.03 -12.30
C VAL A 70 11.83 -9.85 -11.87
N ARG A 71 11.41 -9.14 -10.84
CA ARG A 71 12.11 -8.00 -10.28
C ARG A 71 12.15 -8.09 -8.77
N TRP A 72 13.33 -7.90 -8.22
CA TRP A 72 13.53 -7.65 -6.82
C TRP A 72 13.91 -6.20 -6.60
N ASN A 73 13.27 -5.56 -5.61
CA ASN A 73 13.59 -4.21 -5.18
C ASN A 73 13.84 -4.21 -3.67
N HIS A 74 14.84 -3.48 -3.26
CA HIS A 74 15.12 -3.17 -1.87
C HIS A 74 15.32 -1.67 -1.72
N SER A 75 14.73 -1.09 -0.69
CA SER A 75 14.93 0.32 -0.35
C SER A 75 15.08 0.50 1.15
N ASP A 76 16.05 1.32 1.52
CA ASP A 76 16.22 1.87 2.86
C ASP A 76 16.07 3.38 2.80
N GLY A 77 15.36 3.97 3.75
CA GLY A 77 15.20 5.41 3.88
C GLY A 77 15.45 5.86 5.32
N ASP A 78 16.15 6.97 5.44
CA ASP A 78 16.40 7.69 6.69
C ASP A 78 16.14 9.17 6.44
N ALA A 79 15.10 9.71 7.04
CA ALA A 79 14.68 11.08 6.84
C ALA A 79 14.44 11.78 8.17
N GLN A 80 15.05 12.94 8.33
CA GLN A 80 14.78 13.86 9.44
C GLN A 80 14.02 15.06 8.90
N THR A 81 12.97 15.46 9.59
CA THR A 81 12.17 16.63 9.24
C THR A 81 12.03 17.52 10.47
N LYS A 82 12.38 18.81 10.33
CA LYS A 82 12.09 19.87 11.30
C LYS A 82 11.02 20.79 10.70
N VAL A 83 9.99 21.10 11.49
CA VAL A 83 8.90 21.99 11.08
C VAL A 83 8.67 23.00 12.18
N SER A 84 8.65 24.27 11.82
CA SER A 84 8.13 25.37 12.62
C SER A 84 6.86 25.90 11.96
N SER A 85 5.85 26.19 12.74
CA SER A 85 4.55 26.65 12.25
C SER A 85 4.01 27.76 13.14
N GLU A 86 3.31 28.70 12.52
CA GLU A 86 2.52 29.72 13.19
C GLU A 86 1.08 29.64 12.70
N ASN A 87 0.14 29.66 13.64
CA ASN A 87 -1.29 29.67 13.34
C ASN A 87 -1.90 31.01 13.77
N PHE A 88 -2.11 31.88 12.81
CA PHE A 88 -2.61 33.24 13.02
C PHE A 88 -4.07 33.34 13.52
N VAL A 89 -4.81 32.24 13.52
CA VAL A 89 -6.20 32.17 13.99
C VAL A 89 -6.32 31.56 15.39
N ALA A 90 -5.27 30.94 15.90
CA ALA A 90 -5.29 30.31 17.22
C ALA A 90 -5.07 31.34 18.34
N THR A 91 -5.88 31.25 19.40
CA THR A 91 -5.73 32.07 20.61
C THR A 91 -4.79 31.44 21.65
N GLN A 92 -4.54 30.14 21.54
CA GLN A 92 -3.59 29.37 22.34
C GLN A 92 -2.82 28.42 21.43
N GLY A 93 -1.54 28.20 21.71
CA GLY A 93 -0.71 27.32 20.93
C GLY A 93 -0.51 27.82 19.50
N SER A 94 -0.37 29.13 19.31
CA SER A 94 -0.20 29.77 18.01
C SER A 94 1.06 29.31 17.30
N TYR A 95 2.09 28.93 18.06
CA TYR A 95 3.39 28.49 17.56
C TYR A 95 3.58 27.00 17.82
N GLY A 96 4.16 26.31 16.86
CA GLY A 96 4.42 24.89 16.99
C GLY A 96 5.75 24.49 16.39
N ASN A 97 6.49 23.64 17.08
CA ASN A 97 7.70 23.02 16.58
C ASN A 97 7.59 21.51 16.60
N LYS A 98 8.17 20.88 15.60
CA LYS A 98 8.17 19.43 15.44
C LYS A 98 9.47 18.96 14.81
N ILE A 99 10.07 17.93 15.41
CA ILE A 99 11.16 17.14 14.83
C ILE A 99 10.65 15.71 14.66
N SER A 100 10.88 15.11 13.50
CA SER A 100 10.61 13.70 13.28
C SER A 100 11.76 13.04 12.56
N GLN A 101 12.16 11.86 13.04
CA GLN A 101 13.11 10.95 12.42
C GLN A 101 12.33 9.73 11.94
N THR A 102 12.43 9.41 10.65
CA THR A 102 11.73 8.28 10.05
C THR A 102 12.69 7.36 9.33
N TYR A 103 12.70 6.10 9.73
CA TYR A 103 13.40 5.01 9.06
C TYR A 103 12.38 4.15 8.34
N THR A 104 12.66 3.81 7.09
CA THR A 104 11.82 2.91 6.29
C THR A 104 12.69 1.86 5.61
N ARG A 105 12.20 0.64 5.56
CA ARG A 105 12.85 -0.45 4.84
C ARG A 105 11.80 -1.28 4.12
N SER A 106 12.07 -1.60 2.87
CA SER A 106 11.16 -2.38 2.04
C SER A 106 11.91 -3.36 1.16
N ASN A 107 11.38 -4.56 1.05
CA ASN A 107 11.80 -5.57 0.08
C ASN A 107 10.57 -6.01 -0.70
N SER A 108 10.67 -6.05 -2.00
CA SER A 108 9.61 -6.58 -2.85
C SER A 108 10.15 -7.48 -3.95
N TRP A 109 9.37 -8.51 -4.26
CA TRP A 109 9.53 -9.35 -5.43
C TRP A 109 8.28 -9.22 -6.28
N ASP A 110 8.46 -8.90 -7.54
CA ASP A 110 7.40 -8.76 -8.52
C ASP A 110 7.67 -9.73 -9.66
N GLY A 111 6.72 -10.61 -9.92
CA GLY A 111 6.76 -11.56 -11.03
C GLY A 111 5.56 -11.37 -11.93
N ARG A 112 5.80 -11.36 -13.23
CA ARG A 112 4.75 -11.29 -14.26
C ARG A 112 5.10 -12.28 -15.36
N PHE A 113 4.09 -12.96 -15.85
CA PHE A 113 4.21 -13.84 -16.99
C PHE A 113 3.02 -13.60 -17.92
N ARG A 114 3.27 -13.67 -19.20
CA ARG A 114 2.26 -13.60 -20.24
C ARG A 114 2.55 -14.68 -21.27
N MET A 115 1.54 -15.48 -21.56
CA MET A 115 1.57 -16.47 -22.64
C MET A 115 0.42 -16.18 -23.60
N GLU A 116 0.71 -16.27 -24.86
CA GLU A 116 -0.28 -16.23 -25.93
C GLU A 116 -0.06 -17.40 -26.87
N TRP A 117 -1.10 -18.17 -27.08
CA TRP A 117 -1.09 -19.35 -27.93
C TRP A 117 -2.21 -19.30 -28.94
N THR A 118 -1.85 -19.36 -30.20
CA THR A 118 -2.75 -19.39 -31.36
C THR A 118 -2.51 -20.67 -32.14
N PRO A 119 -3.02 -21.84 -31.67
CA PRO A 119 -2.74 -23.14 -32.29
C PRO A 119 -3.15 -23.16 -33.75
N ASP A 120 -4.19 -22.43 -34.08
CA ASP A 120 -4.68 -22.23 -35.47
C ASP A 120 -5.31 -20.82 -35.61
N SER A 121 -5.84 -20.53 -36.78
CA SER A 121 -6.48 -19.24 -37.09
C SER A 121 -7.81 -18.99 -36.36
N MET A 122 -8.37 -20.00 -35.68
CA MET A 122 -9.67 -19.95 -35.01
C MET A 122 -9.55 -19.71 -33.50
N TRP A 123 -8.42 -20.05 -32.88
CA TRP A 123 -8.21 -19.98 -31.44
C TRP A 123 -7.16 -18.95 -31.08
N ASN A 124 -7.43 -18.21 -30.01
CA ASN A 124 -6.44 -17.40 -29.29
C ASN A 124 -6.61 -17.65 -27.80
N ILE A 125 -5.58 -18.12 -27.16
CA ILE A 125 -5.55 -18.42 -25.73
C ILE A 125 -4.49 -17.54 -25.08
N MET A 126 -4.87 -16.80 -24.05
CA MET A 126 -4.00 -15.90 -23.29
C MET A 126 -4.03 -16.27 -21.81
N PHE A 127 -2.84 -16.33 -21.20
CA PHE A 127 -2.65 -16.56 -19.78
C PHE A 127 -1.69 -15.53 -19.22
N ARG A 128 -2.09 -14.83 -18.12
CA ARG A 128 -1.30 -13.75 -17.51
C ARG A 128 -1.35 -13.85 -16.00
N PRO A 129 -0.50 -14.68 -15.36
CA PRO A 129 -0.34 -14.69 -13.92
C PRO A 129 0.58 -13.56 -13.45
N THR A 130 0.33 -13.07 -12.25
CA THR A 130 1.15 -12.10 -11.53
C THR A 130 1.36 -12.54 -10.09
N ILE A 131 2.53 -12.24 -9.55
CA ILE A 131 2.85 -12.45 -8.13
C ILE A 131 3.59 -11.22 -7.61
N GLN A 132 3.22 -10.77 -6.43
CA GLN A 132 3.93 -9.73 -5.71
C GLN A 132 4.08 -10.14 -4.25
N LEU A 133 5.33 -10.15 -3.77
CA LEU A 133 5.68 -10.40 -2.38
C LEU A 133 6.34 -9.14 -1.85
N THR A 134 5.80 -8.57 -0.78
CA THR A 134 6.33 -7.35 -0.18
C THR A 134 6.53 -7.56 1.31
N LYS A 135 7.66 -7.11 1.82
CA LYS A 135 7.96 -7.03 3.23
C LYS A 135 8.48 -5.63 3.53
N SER A 136 7.88 -4.97 4.50
CA SER A 136 8.25 -3.61 4.88
C SER A 136 8.25 -3.45 6.38
N ASP A 137 9.12 -2.59 6.86
CA ASP A 137 9.09 -2.08 8.22
C ASP A 137 9.45 -0.60 8.25
N GLY A 138 9.03 0.07 9.29
CA GLY A 138 9.31 1.48 9.50
C GLY A 138 9.36 1.81 10.98
N ASN A 139 10.12 2.83 11.30
CA ASN A 139 10.19 3.41 12.63
C ASN A 139 10.15 4.93 12.50
N THR A 140 9.23 5.56 13.19
CA THR A 140 9.14 7.03 13.27
C THR A 140 9.19 7.46 14.71
N VAL A 141 10.16 8.29 15.05
CA VAL A 141 10.24 8.99 16.34
C VAL A 141 9.93 10.45 16.10
N LYS A 142 9.02 11.01 16.89
CA LYS A 142 8.54 12.38 16.76
C LYS A 142 8.52 13.07 18.11
N THR A 143 9.06 14.27 18.15
CA THR A 143 8.91 15.22 19.26
C THR A 143 8.28 16.49 18.73
N SER A 144 7.27 17.00 19.41
CA SER A 144 6.63 18.28 19.06
C SER A 144 6.20 19.03 20.32
N ALA A 145 6.09 20.33 20.20
CA ALA A 145 5.59 21.21 21.26
C ALA A 145 4.78 22.35 20.66
N ALA A 146 3.84 22.86 21.43
CA ALA A 146 3.05 24.04 21.11
C ALA A 146 3.31 25.15 22.16
N TYR A 147 3.37 26.38 21.67
CA TYR A 147 3.69 27.57 22.45
C TYR A 147 2.68 28.67 22.19
N ASN A 148 2.51 29.57 23.18
CA ASN A 148 1.64 30.75 23.04
C ASN A 148 2.35 31.94 22.39
N ASP A 149 3.68 31.92 22.31
CA ASP A 149 4.48 32.94 21.68
C ASP A 149 5.65 32.31 20.91
N ASP A 150 6.35 33.08 20.07
CA ASP A 150 7.44 32.55 19.27
C ASP A 150 8.59 32.05 20.19
N PRO A 151 8.82 30.74 20.25
CA PRO A 151 9.87 30.19 21.12
C PRO A 151 11.28 30.60 20.67
N TYR A 152 11.47 30.97 19.40
CA TYR A 152 12.77 31.39 18.87
C TYR A 152 13.21 32.79 19.32
N GLU A 153 12.31 33.55 19.92
CA GLU A 153 12.69 34.78 20.62
C GLU A 153 13.45 34.52 21.94
N TYR A 154 13.35 33.26 22.44
CA TYR A 154 13.88 32.88 23.74
C TYR A 154 15.00 31.83 23.68
N THR A 155 15.00 30.98 22.66
CA THR A 155 15.97 29.89 22.50
C THR A 155 16.07 29.43 21.03
N ASP A 156 17.26 28.96 20.64
CA ASP A 156 17.51 28.38 19.33
C ASP A 156 17.04 26.91 19.24
N GLU A 157 16.86 26.20 20.36
CA GLU A 157 16.50 24.79 20.42
C GLU A 157 15.24 24.56 21.27
N PRO A 158 14.06 25.00 20.81
CA PRO A 158 12.82 25.02 21.60
C PRO A 158 12.26 23.65 21.98
N LEU A 159 12.78 22.56 21.41
CA LEU A 159 12.41 21.18 21.74
C LEU A 159 13.39 20.46 22.65
N ASP A 160 14.46 21.14 23.11
CA ASP A 160 15.37 20.62 24.13
C ASP A 160 14.68 20.59 25.51
N GLU A 161 14.92 19.53 26.31
CA GLU A 161 14.24 19.34 27.60
C GLU A 161 14.52 20.44 28.61
N GLU A 162 15.77 20.98 28.64
CA GLU A 162 16.13 22.08 29.51
C GLU A 162 15.45 23.38 29.09
N GLU A 163 15.36 23.60 27.77
CA GLU A 163 14.72 24.80 27.21
C GLU A 163 13.20 24.76 27.38
N ILE A 164 12.57 23.57 27.22
CA ILE A 164 11.16 23.36 27.53
C ILE A 164 10.84 23.76 28.96
N SER A 165 11.67 23.37 29.92
CA SER A 165 11.51 23.76 31.35
C SER A 165 11.56 25.28 31.56
N LYS A 166 12.51 25.95 30.92
CA LYS A 166 12.65 27.41 30.98
C LYS A 166 11.48 28.15 30.31
N LEU A 167 11.01 27.62 29.16
CA LEU A 167 9.85 28.19 28.46
C LEU A 167 8.57 28.00 29.28
N ASN A 168 8.46 26.88 30.00
CA ASN A 168 7.34 26.61 30.89
C ASN A 168 7.33 27.57 32.10
N GLU A 169 8.48 27.81 32.71
CA GLU A 169 8.62 28.80 33.81
C GLU A 169 8.14 30.19 33.38
N LYS A 170 8.30 30.53 32.09
CA LYS A 170 7.82 31.78 31.51
C LYS A 170 6.31 31.73 31.11
N GLY A 171 5.65 30.60 31.30
CA GLY A 171 4.24 30.42 30.95
C GLY A 171 3.96 30.32 29.44
N LEU A 172 4.98 30.07 28.64
CA LEU A 172 4.85 30.01 27.15
C LEU A 172 4.40 28.63 26.64
N MET A 173 4.63 27.56 27.41
CA MET A 173 4.32 26.20 26.98
C MET A 173 2.83 25.92 27.04
N VAL A 174 2.31 25.29 25.98
CA VAL A 174 0.96 24.72 25.95
C VAL A 174 1.00 23.21 26.16
N ASN A 175 1.75 22.51 25.33
CA ASN A 175 1.96 21.07 25.48
C ASN A 175 3.28 20.63 24.86
N THR A 176 3.71 19.43 25.25
CA THR A 176 4.71 18.65 24.53
C THR A 176 4.16 17.29 24.19
N GLN A 177 4.59 16.73 23.07
CA GLN A 177 4.25 15.39 22.65
C GLN A 177 5.48 14.64 22.18
N LYS A 178 5.72 13.47 22.79
CA LYS A 178 6.69 12.48 22.31
C LYS A 178 5.95 11.28 21.81
N SER A 179 6.28 10.80 20.61
CA SER A 179 5.64 9.60 20.03
C SER A 179 6.64 8.76 19.25
N THR A 180 6.47 7.46 19.35
CA THR A 180 7.19 6.47 18.55
C THR A 180 6.17 5.60 17.84
N SER A 181 6.39 5.30 16.56
CA SER A 181 5.56 4.38 15.79
C SER A 181 6.45 3.42 15.02
N ILE A 182 6.23 2.13 15.23
CA ILE A 182 6.92 1.06 14.54
C ILE A 182 5.88 0.28 13.75
N THR A 183 6.15 0.09 12.48
CA THR A 183 5.25 -0.64 11.58
C THR A 183 5.97 -1.80 10.93
N TYR A 184 5.27 -2.90 10.77
CA TYR A 184 5.74 -4.08 10.07
C TYR A 184 4.63 -4.60 9.18
N GLY A 185 4.94 -4.91 7.93
CA GLY A 185 3.98 -5.43 6.97
C GLY A 185 4.57 -6.52 6.09
N ASP A 186 3.83 -7.60 5.96
CA ASP A 186 4.01 -8.62 4.94
C ASP A 186 2.77 -8.63 4.05
N ALA A 187 2.97 -8.66 2.74
CA ALA A 187 1.88 -8.77 1.79
C ALA A 187 2.24 -9.76 0.68
N THR A 188 1.31 -10.64 0.38
CA THR A 188 1.37 -11.56 -0.76
C THR A 188 0.19 -11.29 -1.66
N LYS A 189 0.46 -10.92 -2.92
CA LYS A 189 -0.57 -10.73 -3.94
C LYS A 189 -0.35 -11.73 -5.05
N LEU A 190 -1.39 -12.48 -5.37
CA LEU A 190 -1.44 -13.39 -6.50
C LEU A 190 -2.58 -12.94 -7.40
N GLY A 191 -2.30 -12.79 -8.68
CA GLY A 191 -3.32 -12.40 -9.65
C GLY A 191 -3.17 -13.20 -10.92
N GLY A 192 -4.22 -13.25 -11.70
CA GLY A 192 -4.14 -13.91 -12.97
C GLY A 192 -5.36 -13.72 -13.85
N MET A 193 -5.13 -13.91 -15.13
CA MET A 193 -6.16 -13.85 -16.15
C MET A 193 -5.96 -14.99 -17.17
N VAL A 194 -7.03 -15.69 -17.46
CA VAL A 194 -7.11 -16.61 -18.57
C VAL A 194 -8.19 -16.11 -19.53
N GLN A 195 -7.86 -15.99 -20.79
CA GLN A 195 -8.80 -15.60 -21.83
C GLN A 195 -8.70 -16.58 -23.00
N VAL A 196 -9.84 -17.08 -23.42
CA VAL A 196 -9.96 -17.93 -24.58
C VAL A 196 -10.90 -17.25 -25.56
N ASN A 197 -10.40 -16.95 -26.74
CA ASN A 197 -11.20 -16.46 -27.86
C ASN A 197 -11.27 -17.52 -28.92
N ARG A 198 -12.49 -17.82 -29.40
CA ARG A 198 -12.73 -18.72 -30.53
C ARG A 198 -13.53 -18.02 -31.62
N LYS A 199 -13.01 -18.04 -32.83
CA LYS A 199 -13.74 -17.63 -34.02
C LYS A 199 -14.70 -18.76 -34.46
N LEU A 200 -15.93 -18.40 -34.72
CA LEU A 200 -17.00 -19.31 -35.14
C LEU A 200 -17.31 -19.09 -36.63
N GLY A 201 -16.42 -19.58 -37.51
CA GLY A 201 -16.57 -19.43 -38.96
C GLY A 201 -15.81 -18.25 -39.55
N LYS A 202 -16.01 -17.96 -40.84
CA LYS A 202 -15.19 -17.03 -41.62
C LYS A 202 -15.64 -15.55 -41.56
N LYS A 203 -16.83 -15.26 -41.02
CA LYS A 203 -17.45 -13.91 -41.10
C LYS A 203 -17.17 -13.01 -39.89
N GLY A 204 -16.21 -13.37 -39.00
CA GLY A 204 -15.87 -12.56 -37.83
C GLY A 204 -16.73 -12.79 -36.57
N ARG A 205 -17.63 -13.78 -36.60
CA ARG A 205 -18.34 -14.30 -35.43
C ARG A 205 -17.35 -14.87 -34.45
N ASN A 206 -17.45 -14.52 -33.17
CA ASN A 206 -16.54 -15.05 -32.17
C ASN A 206 -17.20 -15.12 -30.79
N ILE A 207 -16.64 -15.96 -29.93
CA ILE A 207 -16.94 -16.06 -28.52
C ILE A 207 -15.64 -15.89 -27.74
N THR A 208 -15.70 -15.09 -26.69
CA THR A 208 -14.60 -14.88 -25.76
C THR A 208 -15.04 -15.25 -24.35
N LEU A 209 -14.29 -16.13 -23.72
CA LEU A 209 -14.42 -16.44 -22.30
C LEU A 209 -13.20 -15.88 -21.58
N ARG A 210 -13.43 -15.16 -20.50
CA ARG A 210 -12.39 -14.57 -19.68
C ARG A 210 -12.65 -14.87 -18.22
N VAL A 211 -11.61 -15.29 -17.53
CA VAL A 211 -11.57 -15.50 -16.09
C VAL A 211 -10.44 -14.65 -15.53
N ASP A 212 -10.76 -13.80 -14.58
CA ASP A 212 -9.77 -13.04 -13.78
C ASP A 212 -9.88 -13.47 -12.33
N GLY A 213 -8.76 -13.50 -11.63
CA GLY A 213 -8.72 -13.78 -10.21
C GLY A 213 -7.57 -13.05 -9.55
N ASP A 214 -7.84 -12.48 -8.37
CA ASP A 214 -6.86 -11.82 -7.53
C ASP A 214 -7.02 -12.28 -6.09
N TYR A 215 -5.90 -12.52 -5.42
CA TYR A 215 -5.80 -12.85 -4.01
C TYR A 215 -4.78 -11.94 -3.36
N ASP A 216 -5.15 -11.32 -2.23
CA ASP A 216 -4.27 -10.48 -1.42
C ASP A 216 -4.33 -10.95 0.04
N ASP A 217 -3.18 -11.35 0.57
CA ASP A 217 -2.99 -11.70 1.98
C ASP A 217 -1.99 -10.71 2.57
N LYS A 218 -2.46 -9.85 3.45
CA LYS A 218 -1.69 -8.80 4.08
C LYS A 218 -1.74 -8.95 5.59
N ASN A 219 -0.59 -8.98 6.21
CA ASN A 219 -0.44 -8.94 7.65
C ASN A 219 0.34 -7.69 8.04
N SER A 220 -0.31 -6.77 8.73
CA SER A 220 0.34 -5.59 9.27
C SER A 220 0.34 -5.59 10.78
N LYS A 221 1.44 -5.17 11.37
CA LYS A 221 1.61 -4.97 12.80
C LYS A 221 2.10 -3.54 13.03
N SER A 222 1.62 -2.92 14.08
CA SER A 222 2.08 -1.61 14.49
C SER A 222 2.18 -1.54 16.01
N PHE A 223 3.28 -0.99 16.49
CA PHE A 223 3.46 -0.60 17.88
C PHE A 223 3.59 0.92 17.93
N SER A 224 2.83 1.56 18.80
CA SER A 224 2.87 3.03 18.94
C SER A 224 2.89 3.43 20.39
N THR A 225 3.70 4.43 20.69
CA THR A 225 3.70 5.12 21.99
C THR A 225 3.42 6.60 21.76
N GLN A 226 2.62 7.18 22.62
CA GLN A 226 2.32 8.60 22.64
C GLN A 226 2.25 9.08 24.07
N ASP A 227 3.08 10.05 24.41
CA ASP A 227 3.08 10.77 25.67
C ASP A 227 2.86 12.26 25.37
N ILE A 228 1.80 12.83 25.96
CA ILE A 228 1.51 14.27 25.89
C ILE A 228 1.51 14.82 27.30
N GLN A 229 2.22 15.91 27.50
CA GLN A 229 2.19 16.71 28.72
C GLN A 229 1.53 18.06 28.41
N TYR A 230 0.53 18.43 29.18
CA TYR A 230 -0.18 19.69 29.08
C TYR A 230 0.23 20.58 30.26
N PHE A 231 0.79 21.72 29.94
CA PHE A 231 1.31 22.66 30.96
C PHE A 231 0.27 23.66 31.45
N GLN A 232 -0.83 23.82 30.71
CA GLN A 232 -1.91 24.76 31.05
C GLN A 232 -3.16 24.07 31.60
N LEU A 233 -3.16 22.75 31.70
CA LEU A 233 -4.23 21.96 32.29
C LEU A 233 -3.75 21.32 33.59
N VAL A 234 -4.45 21.60 34.67
CA VAL A 234 -4.16 21.00 35.96
C VAL A 234 -4.94 19.69 36.11
N SER A 235 -4.26 18.63 36.51
CA SER A 235 -4.90 17.35 36.81
C SER A 235 -5.73 17.42 38.10
N ALA A 236 -6.66 16.47 38.31
CA ALA A 236 -7.45 16.40 39.54
C ALA A 236 -6.63 16.19 40.81
N LEU A 237 -5.37 15.76 40.70
CA LEU A 237 -4.44 15.55 41.80
C LEU A 237 -3.48 16.74 42.03
N GLY A 238 -3.62 17.81 41.25
CA GLY A 238 -2.68 18.93 41.21
C GLY A 238 -1.43 18.59 40.39
N GLY A 239 -0.95 19.52 39.60
CA GLY A 239 0.16 19.35 38.66
C GLY A 239 -0.31 19.24 37.20
N ASP A 240 0.66 19.15 36.27
CA ASP A 240 0.38 19.14 34.88
C ASP A 240 -0.42 17.90 34.44
N SER A 241 -1.41 18.10 33.59
CA SER A 241 -2.19 16.98 33.02
C SER A 241 -1.35 16.23 31.97
N THR A 242 -1.42 14.90 32.01
CA THR A 242 -0.71 14.04 31.06
C THR A 242 -1.69 13.08 30.36
N TYR A 243 -1.40 12.80 29.11
CA TYR A 243 -2.10 11.78 28.33
C TYR A 243 -1.09 10.75 27.80
N ARG A 244 -1.43 9.49 27.92
CA ARG A 244 -0.59 8.39 27.46
C ARG A 244 -1.42 7.40 26.66
N ALA A 245 -0.87 6.96 25.52
CA ALA A 245 -1.42 5.89 24.73
C ALA A 245 -0.29 5.00 24.19
N TYR A 246 -0.23 3.77 24.68
CA TYR A 246 0.73 2.76 24.23
C TYR A 246 -0.06 1.59 23.67
N ARG A 247 0.09 1.31 22.37
CA ARG A 247 -0.76 0.33 21.70
C ARG A 247 0.03 -0.56 20.76
N PHE A 248 -0.32 -1.82 20.75
CA PHE A 248 0.10 -2.77 19.73
C PHE A 248 -1.13 -3.23 18.94
N ASN A 249 -1.04 -3.17 17.62
CA ASN A 249 -2.10 -3.59 16.73
C ASN A 249 -1.60 -4.67 15.79
N THR A 250 -2.41 -5.69 15.57
CA THR A 250 -2.26 -6.62 14.47
C THR A 250 -3.47 -6.51 13.56
N THR A 251 -3.25 -6.48 12.24
CA THR A 251 -4.33 -6.34 11.27
C THR A 251 -4.10 -7.28 10.09
N PRO A 252 -4.37 -8.59 10.27
CA PRO A 252 -4.42 -9.49 9.12
C PRO A 252 -5.63 -9.14 8.25
N THR A 253 -5.39 -9.00 6.95
CA THR A 253 -6.42 -8.70 5.95
C THR A 253 -6.26 -9.69 4.80
N LYS A 254 -7.36 -10.34 4.43
CA LYS A 254 -7.43 -11.23 3.28
C LYS A 254 -8.52 -10.76 2.35
N SER A 255 -8.19 -10.69 1.08
CA SER A 255 -9.18 -10.41 0.05
C SER A 255 -8.98 -11.33 -1.16
N TRP A 256 -10.07 -11.65 -1.80
CA TRP A 256 -10.05 -12.29 -3.10
C TRP A 256 -11.18 -11.76 -3.96
N ASP A 257 -10.84 -11.59 -5.20
CA ASP A 257 -11.75 -11.19 -6.26
C ASP A 257 -11.68 -12.24 -7.36
N TYR A 258 -12.81 -12.57 -7.94
CA TYR A 258 -12.81 -13.28 -9.23
C TYR A 258 -13.92 -12.76 -10.12
N SER A 259 -13.68 -12.82 -11.40
CA SER A 259 -14.69 -12.50 -12.42
C SER A 259 -14.70 -13.50 -13.53
N LEU A 260 -15.90 -13.80 -14.01
CA LEU A 260 -16.16 -14.62 -15.17
C LEU A 260 -16.88 -13.76 -16.19
N GLN A 261 -16.37 -13.70 -17.41
CA GLN A 261 -16.97 -12.92 -18.49
C GLN A 261 -17.10 -13.78 -19.75
N ALA A 262 -18.28 -13.79 -20.31
CA ALA A 262 -18.56 -14.38 -21.62
C ALA A 262 -19.00 -13.25 -22.57
N THR A 263 -18.40 -13.18 -23.73
CA THR A 263 -18.72 -12.19 -24.76
C THR A 263 -18.94 -12.90 -26.08
N TYR A 264 -20.08 -12.64 -26.70
CA TYR A 264 -20.42 -13.14 -28.03
C TYR A 264 -20.50 -11.96 -29.00
N SER A 265 -19.89 -12.10 -30.17
CA SER A 265 -19.91 -11.08 -31.22
C SER A 265 -20.46 -11.68 -32.50
N GLU A 266 -21.57 -11.11 -32.98
CA GLU A 266 -22.24 -11.47 -34.21
C GLU A 266 -22.03 -10.40 -35.29
N PRO A 267 -21.46 -10.71 -36.44
CA PRO A 267 -21.44 -9.83 -37.60
C PRO A 267 -22.84 -9.70 -38.21
N ILE A 268 -23.47 -8.54 -38.14
CA ILE A 268 -24.81 -8.28 -38.67
C ILE A 268 -24.80 -7.58 -40.03
N ALA A 269 -23.70 -6.88 -40.34
CA ALA A 269 -23.47 -6.25 -41.63
C ALA A 269 -21.96 -6.11 -41.90
N ASP A 270 -21.58 -5.62 -43.07
CA ASP A 270 -20.18 -5.36 -43.38
C ASP A 270 -19.59 -4.40 -42.32
N ARG A 271 -18.49 -4.86 -41.68
CA ARG A 271 -17.76 -4.16 -40.59
C ARG A 271 -18.68 -3.65 -39.48
N THR A 272 -19.80 -4.34 -39.25
CA THR A 272 -20.78 -4.01 -38.20
C THR A 272 -21.03 -5.26 -37.36
N TYR A 273 -20.88 -5.12 -36.05
CA TYR A 273 -20.96 -6.23 -35.09
C TYR A 273 -21.92 -5.88 -33.98
N LEU A 274 -22.78 -6.84 -33.63
CA LEU A 274 -23.57 -6.82 -32.41
C LEU A 274 -22.85 -7.69 -31.36
N GLN A 275 -22.52 -7.10 -30.21
CA GLN A 275 -21.81 -7.78 -29.15
C GLN A 275 -22.67 -7.85 -27.89
N LEU A 276 -22.86 -9.08 -27.40
CA LEU A 276 -23.47 -9.36 -26.10
C LEU A 276 -22.39 -9.82 -25.13
N SER A 277 -22.32 -9.19 -23.97
CA SER A 277 -21.39 -9.55 -22.89
C SER A 277 -22.15 -9.76 -21.59
N TYR A 278 -21.83 -10.84 -20.91
CA TYR A 278 -22.22 -11.09 -19.52
C TYR A 278 -20.99 -11.26 -18.67
N LYS A 279 -20.95 -10.53 -17.53
CA LYS A 279 -19.87 -10.62 -16.55
C LYS A 279 -20.47 -10.82 -15.17
N TYR A 280 -19.92 -11.77 -14.44
CA TYR A 280 -20.15 -11.97 -13.02
C TYR A 280 -18.87 -11.68 -12.27
N LYS A 281 -18.93 -10.83 -11.24
CA LYS A 281 -17.81 -10.52 -10.35
C LYS A 281 -18.21 -10.75 -8.91
N TYR A 282 -17.34 -11.42 -8.18
CA TYR A 282 -17.41 -11.57 -6.73
C TYR A 282 -16.16 -10.97 -6.08
N SER A 283 -16.36 -10.21 -5.03
CA SER A 283 -15.28 -9.65 -4.20
C SER A 283 -15.56 -9.98 -2.75
N PHE A 284 -14.51 -10.42 -2.06
CA PHE A 284 -14.53 -10.67 -0.63
C PHE A 284 -13.34 -10.00 0.03
N THR A 285 -13.58 -9.31 1.15
CA THR A 285 -12.51 -8.77 1.99
C THR A 285 -12.84 -9.05 3.44
N LYS A 286 -11.86 -9.58 4.16
CA LYS A 286 -11.91 -9.83 5.58
C LYS A 286 -10.75 -9.12 6.24
N SER A 287 -11.03 -8.37 7.30
CA SER A 287 -10.02 -7.69 8.11
C SER A 287 -10.30 -7.96 9.59
N ASP A 288 -9.26 -8.38 10.31
CA ASP A 288 -9.33 -8.71 11.72
C ASP A 288 -8.27 -7.90 12.47
N ARG A 289 -8.69 -6.74 12.98
CA ARG A 289 -7.82 -5.87 13.76
C ARG A 289 -7.95 -6.19 15.24
N SER A 290 -6.84 -6.64 15.83
CA SER A 290 -6.69 -6.80 17.28
C SER A 290 -5.81 -5.69 17.83
N THR A 291 -6.30 -5.00 18.86
CA THR A 291 -5.58 -3.94 19.56
C THR A 291 -5.31 -4.37 20.99
N TYR A 292 -4.08 -4.14 21.43
CA TYR A 292 -3.62 -4.38 22.80
C TYR A 292 -3.18 -3.05 23.39
N ASP A 293 -3.74 -2.67 24.51
CA ASP A 293 -3.49 -1.38 25.15
C ASP A 293 -2.58 -1.54 26.38
N PHE A 294 -1.44 -0.86 26.35
CA PHE A 294 -0.43 -0.85 27.40
C PHE A 294 -0.37 0.52 28.10
N SER A 295 -1.37 1.37 27.94
CA SER A 295 -1.35 2.76 28.40
C SER A 295 -1.26 2.88 29.93
N GLU A 296 -1.66 1.83 30.67
CA GLU A 296 -1.55 1.77 32.14
C GLU A 296 -0.15 1.38 32.64
N MET A 297 0.75 0.93 31.75
CA MET A 297 2.12 0.61 32.15
C MET A 297 2.89 1.87 32.56
N PRO A 298 3.90 1.74 33.43
CA PRO A 298 4.70 2.90 33.87
C PRO A 298 5.28 3.70 32.71
N ALA A 299 5.39 5.02 32.89
CA ALA A 299 6.04 5.90 31.93
C ALA A 299 7.47 5.42 31.64
N GLY A 300 7.87 5.44 30.37
CA GLY A 300 9.21 5.05 29.97
C GLY A 300 9.46 3.55 29.87
N THR A 301 8.46 2.68 30.14
CA THR A 301 8.60 1.21 30.00
C THR A 301 9.18 0.82 28.63
N PHE A 302 8.76 1.51 27.57
CA PHE A 302 9.21 1.27 26.21
C PHE A 302 10.28 2.29 25.76
N GLY A 303 10.76 3.13 26.66
CA GLY A 303 11.82 4.10 26.36
C GLY A 303 13.18 3.43 26.15
N GLY A 304 13.97 3.99 25.24
CA GLY A 304 15.34 3.51 24.97
C GLY A 304 15.43 2.22 24.15
N ILE A 305 14.31 1.67 23.69
CA ILE A 305 14.31 0.54 22.80
C ILE A 305 14.47 1.02 21.36
N THR A 306 15.56 0.62 20.73
CA THR A 306 15.73 0.80 19.28
C THR A 306 15.26 -0.49 18.60
N PRO A 307 14.19 -0.44 17.79
CA PRO A 307 13.71 -1.63 17.11
C PRO A 307 14.73 -2.07 16.06
N GLU A 308 15.15 -3.31 16.15
CA GLU A 308 15.88 -3.96 15.06
C GLU A 308 14.90 -4.34 13.95
N TYR A 309 15.41 -4.53 12.75
CA TYR A 309 14.63 -4.99 11.62
C TYR A 309 13.91 -6.32 11.95
N ARG A 310 12.59 -6.33 11.93
CA ARG A 310 11.72 -7.47 12.24
C ARG A 310 11.80 -8.02 13.66
N SER A 311 12.25 -7.25 14.63
CA SER A 311 12.39 -7.67 16.03
C SER A 311 11.21 -7.19 16.91
N TRP A 312 9.98 -7.43 16.48
CA TRP A 312 8.77 -7.06 17.22
C TRP A 312 8.72 -7.59 18.66
N ASN A 313 9.29 -8.77 18.88
CA ASN A 313 9.32 -9.41 20.19
C ASN A 313 10.15 -8.63 21.23
N SER A 314 11.06 -7.75 20.81
CA SER A 314 11.85 -6.95 21.74
C SER A 314 10.99 -5.99 22.56
N TYR A 315 9.85 -5.52 22.02
CA TYR A 315 8.88 -4.71 22.77
C TYR A 315 7.96 -5.59 23.61
N LEU A 316 7.45 -6.66 23.04
CA LEU A 316 6.55 -7.59 23.72
C LEU A 316 7.24 -8.35 24.87
N SER A 317 8.55 -8.50 24.83
CA SER A 317 9.31 -9.10 25.93
C SER A 317 9.37 -8.27 27.21
N LEU A 318 8.97 -7.00 27.14
CA LEU A 318 8.89 -6.11 28.31
C LEU A 318 7.55 -6.23 29.06
N LEU A 319 6.59 -6.94 28.50
CA LEU A 319 5.29 -7.16 29.13
C LEU A 319 5.46 -8.06 30.36
N GLN A 320 4.81 -7.69 31.45
CA GLN A 320 4.81 -8.46 32.70
C GLN A 320 3.82 -9.62 32.67
N ASN A 321 2.72 -9.46 31.93
CA ASN A 321 1.64 -10.42 31.74
C ASN A 321 1.60 -10.91 30.27
N PRO A 322 0.91 -12.02 29.99
CA PRO A 322 0.65 -12.46 28.62
C PRO A 322 0.00 -11.36 27.79
N LEU A 323 0.28 -11.35 26.49
CA LEU A 323 -0.24 -10.32 25.57
C LEU A 323 -1.76 -10.23 25.58
N GLU A 324 -2.43 -11.35 25.74
CA GLU A 324 -3.89 -11.49 25.76
C GLU A 324 -4.55 -10.69 26.89
N ASP A 325 -3.86 -10.46 28.01
CA ASP A 325 -4.37 -9.69 29.14
C ASP A 325 -4.50 -8.18 28.82
N TYR A 326 -3.83 -7.72 27.80
CA TYR A 326 -3.90 -6.33 27.33
C TYR A 326 -4.84 -6.12 26.15
N PHE A 327 -5.57 -7.18 25.76
CA PHE A 327 -6.50 -7.09 24.63
C PHE A 327 -7.63 -6.10 24.93
N ASP A 328 -7.80 -5.15 24.02
CA ASP A 328 -8.84 -4.12 24.09
C ASP A 328 -9.93 -4.40 23.06
N ASN A 329 -11.08 -4.81 23.55
CA ASN A 329 -12.22 -5.15 22.70
C ASN A 329 -12.82 -3.90 22.02
N ASP A 330 -12.82 -2.75 22.70
CA ASP A 330 -13.41 -1.52 22.20
C ASP A 330 -12.58 -0.89 21.06
N LEU A 331 -11.28 -1.15 21.05
CA LEU A 331 -10.36 -0.71 20.03
C LEU A 331 -10.12 -1.75 18.92
N SER A 332 -10.59 -2.98 19.11
CA SER A 332 -10.48 -4.08 18.15
C SER A 332 -11.67 -4.08 17.19
N ARG A 333 -11.46 -4.60 15.98
CA ARG A 333 -12.51 -4.62 14.95
C ARG A 333 -12.33 -5.81 14.02
N TYR A 334 -13.39 -6.57 13.85
CA TYR A 334 -13.53 -7.55 12.80
C TYR A 334 -14.50 -7.04 11.73
N SER A 335 -14.17 -7.21 10.46
CA SER A 335 -15.07 -6.85 9.37
C SER A 335 -14.97 -7.82 8.20
N GLU A 336 -16.12 -8.11 7.61
CA GLU A 336 -16.23 -8.81 6.33
C GLU A 336 -17.04 -7.96 5.35
N TYR A 337 -16.57 -7.93 4.11
CA TYR A 337 -17.27 -7.30 3.01
C TYR A 337 -17.40 -8.29 1.85
N LYS A 338 -18.60 -8.46 1.35
CA LYS A 338 -18.93 -9.28 0.19
C LYS A 338 -19.64 -8.43 -0.85
N ASN A 339 -19.24 -8.57 -2.09
CA ASN A 339 -19.87 -7.83 -3.18
C ASN A 339 -20.06 -8.73 -4.38
N TYR A 340 -21.28 -8.74 -4.91
CA TYR A 340 -21.71 -9.49 -6.08
C TYR A 340 -22.15 -8.51 -7.14
N ILE A 341 -21.49 -8.54 -8.30
CA ILE A 341 -21.82 -7.67 -9.43
C ILE A 341 -22.13 -8.54 -10.63
N GLN A 342 -23.25 -8.29 -11.25
CA GLN A 342 -23.58 -8.83 -12.56
C GLN A 342 -23.61 -7.67 -13.56
N GLU A 343 -23.08 -7.88 -14.74
CA GLU A 343 -23.06 -6.89 -15.80
C GLU A 343 -23.53 -7.54 -17.10
N ILE A 344 -24.58 -6.98 -17.67
CA ILE A 344 -25.09 -7.39 -18.96
C ILE A 344 -24.93 -6.19 -19.88
N GLN A 345 -24.20 -6.38 -20.98
CA GLN A 345 -23.94 -5.33 -21.94
C GLN A 345 -24.31 -5.77 -23.36
N LEU A 346 -25.07 -4.95 -24.04
CA LEU A 346 -25.33 -5.07 -25.47
C LEU A 346 -24.71 -3.87 -26.18
N MET A 347 -23.84 -4.12 -27.15
CA MET A 347 -23.08 -3.09 -27.86
C MET A 347 -23.12 -3.31 -29.37
N LEU A 348 -23.43 -2.24 -30.10
CA LEU A 348 -23.28 -2.15 -31.54
C LEU A 348 -21.95 -1.50 -31.88
N ARG A 349 -21.13 -2.17 -32.68
CA ARG A 349 -19.83 -1.68 -33.15
C ARG A 349 -19.87 -1.54 -34.67
N MET A 350 -19.58 -0.35 -35.14
CA MET A 350 -19.47 -0.05 -36.56
C MET A 350 -18.07 0.50 -36.87
N ASN A 351 -17.34 -0.19 -37.75
CA ASN A 351 -16.00 0.21 -38.17
C ASN A 351 -16.04 0.66 -39.63
N ARG A 352 -15.88 1.92 -39.89
CA ARG A 352 -15.78 2.47 -41.25
C ARG A 352 -14.36 3.01 -41.50
N THR A 353 -14.04 3.23 -42.75
CA THR A 353 -12.68 3.67 -43.13
C THR A 353 -12.28 5.01 -42.46
N LYS A 354 -13.25 5.91 -42.26
CA LYS A 354 -12.99 7.25 -41.70
C LYS A 354 -13.49 7.46 -40.27
N TRP A 355 -14.31 6.56 -39.72
CA TRP A 355 -14.89 6.69 -38.39
C TRP A 355 -15.22 5.34 -37.77
N ARG A 356 -15.31 5.32 -36.46
CA ARG A 356 -15.77 4.19 -35.67
C ARG A 356 -16.88 4.64 -34.73
N LEU A 357 -17.93 3.85 -34.62
CA LEU A 357 -19.03 4.09 -33.70
C LEU A 357 -19.18 2.87 -32.78
N ASN A 358 -19.26 3.11 -31.48
CA ASN A 358 -19.60 2.12 -30.49
C ASN A 358 -20.76 2.70 -29.68
N VAL A 359 -21.91 2.04 -29.73
CA VAL A 359 -23.10 2.43 -28.96
C VAL A 359 -23.61 1.19 -28.25
N GLY A 360 -23.93 1.33 -26.98
CA GLY A 360 -24.41 0.20 -26.19
C GLY A 360 -25.23 0.61 -25.00
N VAL A 361 -25.90 -0.38 -24.44
CA VAL A 361 -26.65 -0.29 -23.18
C VAL A 361 -26.05 -1.31 -22.21
N MET A 362 -26.03 -0.95 -20.93
CA MET A 362 -25.52 -1.79 -19.87
C MET A 362 -26.48 -1.77 -18.68
N ALA A 363 -26.72 -2.94 -18.12
CA ALA A 363 -27.39 -3.12 -16.84
C ALA A 363 -26.41 -3.76 -15.86
N GLN A 364 -26.31 -3.21 -14.67
CA GLN A 364 -25.35 -3.67 -13.65
C GLN A 364 -26.02 -3.83 -12.29
N PRO A 365 -26.81 -4.90 -12.07
CA PRO A 365 -27.30 -5.24 -10.75
C PRO A 365 -26.14 -5.59 -9.83
N GLN A 366 -26.19 -5.04 -8.62
CA GLN A 366 -25.16 -5.23 -7.59
C GLN A 366 -25.83 -5.53 -6.25
N HIS A 367 -25.26 -6.46 -5.52
CA HIS A 367 -25.60 -6.75 -4.13
C HIS A 367 -24.33 -6.73 -3.29
N SER A 368 -24.35 -6.00 -2.18
CA SER A 368 -23.23 -5.90 -1.25
C SER A 368 -23.71 -6.24 0.16
N SER A 369 -22.93 -7.00 0.90
CA SER A 369 -23.12 -7.20 2.32
C SER A 369 -21.88 -6.80 3.09
N TYR A 370 -22.07 -6.14 4.22
CA TYR A 370 -21.02 -5.71 5.13
C TYR A 370 -21.37 -6.20 6.53
N MET A 371 -20.43 -6.93 7.15
CA MET A 371 -20.54 -7.36 8.53
C MET A 371 -19.37 -6.74 9.32
N GLN A 372 -19.70 -6.17 10.45
CA GLN A 372 -18.74 -5.68 11.42
C GLN A 372 -19.11 -6.22 12.80
N ASP A 373 -18.25 -7.06 13.36
CA ASP A 373 -18.45 -7.74 14.65
C ASP A 373 -17.81 -6.97 15.82
N TYR A 374 -17.92 -5.68 15.79
CA TYR A 374 -17.39 -4.82 16.86
C TYR A 374 -18.49 -4.25 17.76
N LEU A 375 -19.69 -4.04 17.22
CA LEU A 375 -20.86 -3.50 17.91
C LEU A 375 -22.12 -4.32 17.65
N GLY A 376 -22.00 -5.52 17.09
CA GLY A 376 -23.16 -6.32 16.66
C GLY A 376 -23.96 -5.65 15.53
N VAL A 377 -23.36 -4.76 14.77
CA VAL A 377 -24.01 -4.06 13.66
C VAL A 377 -23.89 -4.90 12.40
N HIS A 378 -25.01 -5.40 11.93
CA HIS A 378 -25.16 -6.07 10.64
C HIS A 378 -25.84 -5.09 9.69
N VAL A 379 -25.21 -4.76 8.58
CA VAL A 379 -25.80 -3.90 7.54
C VAL A 379 -25.79 -4.70 6.22
N ASP A 380 -26.99 -5.08 5.76
CA ASP A 380 -27.20 -5.71 4.46
C ASP A 380 -27.43 -4.64 3.37
#